data_73e30c69dd8987f5933836749910cddb
#
_entry.id   73e30c69dd8987f5933836749910cddb
#
_cell.length_a   1.000
_cell.length_b   1.000
_cell.length_c   1.000
_cell.angle_alpha   90.00
_cell.angle_beta   90.00
_cell.angle_gamma   90.00
#
_symmetry.space_group_name_H-M   'P 1'
#
loop_
_entity.id
_entity.type
_entity.pdbx_description
1 polymer ?
#
loop_
_entity_poly.entity_id
_entity_poly.type
_entity_poly.pdbx_seq_one_letter_code
_entity_poly.pdbx_strand_id
1 'polypeptide(L)'
;MATQDKRIRVLLAKSDQDAHDRGVRYLADVLQSAGMEVIFIRYRICDEVVKVALQEDVSIVGMSFYGSGYLHDVSAVIQAFKKNNKETGFIVGGTIPKGDWGKLKEMGVRGIFVPGSLTEDVVTCITSYCN
;
A
#
# COMPACT_ATOMS: atom_id res chain seq x y z
N MET A 1 24.51 6.04 -22.43
CA MET A 1 23.11 5.85 -22.17
C MET A 1 22.78 6.22 -20.72
N ALA A 2 21.85 7.07 -20.59
CA ALA A 2 21.47 7.44 -19.24
C ALA A 2 20.74 6.29 -18.58
N THR A 3 21.29 5.82 -17.51
CA THR A 3 20.56 4.93 -16.65
C THR A 3 19.37 5.69 -16.11
N GLN A 4 18.22 5.21 -16.41
CA GLN A 4 17.05 5.79 -15.80
C GLN A 4 17.01 5.38 -14.35
N ASP A 5 17.12 6.38 -13.52
CA ASP A 5 16.96 6.21 -12.10
C ASP A 5 15.48 5.97 -11.85
N LYS A 6 15.07 4.71 -11.95
CA LYS A 6 13.68 4.37 -11.69
C LYS A 6 13.46 4.32 -10.20
N ARG A 7 12.94 5.39 -9.68
CA ARG A 7 12.53 5.40 -8.29
C ARG A 7 11.30 4.50 -8.12
N ILE A 8 11.28 3.79 -7.02
CA ILE A 8 10.11 3.01 -6.65
C ILE A 8 8.99 4.00 -6.35
N ARG A 9 7.84 3.79 -6.99
CA ARG A 9 6.69 4.66 -6.80
C ARG A 9 5.65 3.93 -5.97
N VAL A 10 5.25 4.53 -4.85
CA VAL A 10 4.35 3.93 -3.86
C VAL A 10 3.10 4.78 -3.73
N LEU A 11 1.95 4.13 -3.81
CA LEU A 11 0.68 4.77 -3.49
C LEU A 11 0.26 4.34 -2.09
N LEU A 12 0.09 5.30 -1.20
CA LEU A 12 -0.47 5.06 0.12
C LEU A 12 -1.90 5.55 0.12
N ALA A 13 -2.84 4.68 0.45
CA ALA A 13 -4.26 4.98 0.37
C ALA A 13 -4.93 4.75 1.70
N LYS A 14 -5.80 5.67 2.09
CA LYS A 14 -6.54 5.61 3.34
C LYS A 14 -7.98 6.07 3.08
N SER A 15 -8.93 5.41 3.74
CA SER A 15 -10.34 5.81 3.60
C SER A 15 -10.53 7.23 4.14
N ASP A 16 -11.36 8.02 3.46
CA ASP A 16 -11.66 9.38 3.89
C ASP A 16 -12.55 9.39 5.14
N GLN A 17 -13.12 8.25 5.50
CA GLN A 17 -13.90 8.08 6.73
C GLN A 17 -13.01 7.94 7.96
N ASP A 18 -11.71 7.73 7.77
CA ASP A 18 -10.77 7.47 8.85
C ASP A 18 -9.87 8.69 9.05
N ALA A 19 -9.95 9.31 10.22
CA ALA A 19 -9.16 10.49 10.54
C ALA A 19 -7.78 10.20 11.12
N HIS A 20 -7.42 8.91 11.24
CA HIS A 20 -6.16 8.51 11.88
C HIS A 20 -5.02 8.44 10.86
N ASP A 21 -4.42 9.55 10.50
CA ASP A 21 -3.37 9.57 9.46
C ASP A 21 -1.94 9.79 9.95
N ARG A 22 -1.72 9.93 11.25
CA ARG A 22 -0.35 10.17 11.73
C ARG A 22 0.61 9.07 11.29
N GLY A 23 0.20 7.81 11.42
CA GLY A 23 1.06 6.68 11.06
C GLY A 23 1.37 6.63 9.57
N VAL A 24 0.37 6.83 8.73
CA VAL A 24 0.57 6.78 7.29
C VAL A 24 1.38 7.99 6.80
N ARG A 25 1.21 9.16 7.42
CA ARG A 25 2.00 10.34 7.06
C ARG A 25 3.46 10.15 7.46
N TYR A 26 3.69 9.59 8.63
CA TYR A 26 5.05 9.27 9.06
C TYR A 26 5.70 8.28 8.12
N LEU A 27 4.96 7.24 7.73
CA LEU A 27 5.47 6.26 6.78
C LEU A 27 5.81 6.92 5.43
N ALA A 28 4.96 7.82 4.96
CA ALA A 28 5.24 8.55 3.71
C ALA A 28 6.57 9.28 3.80
N ASP A 29 6.84 9.95 4.91
CA ASP A 29 8.10 10.66 5.11
C ASP A 29 9.30 9.70 5.10
N VAL A 30 9.16 8.55 5.76
CA VAL A 30 10.23 7.55 5.80
C VAL A 30 10.52 7.01 4.41
N LEU A 31 9.49 6.69 3.63
CA LEU A 31 9.67 6.16 2.28
C LEU A 31 10.30 7.21 1.36
N GLN A 32 9.89 8.47 1.47
CA GLN A 32 10.48 9.55 0.71
C GLN A 32 11.96 9.73 1.06
N SER A 33 12.29 9.64 2.34
CA SER A 33 13.68 9.70 2.79
C SER A 33 14.51 8.53 2.27
N ALA A 34 13.88 7.42 1.99
CA ALA A 34 14.55 6.24 1.41
C ALA A 34 14.68 6.34 -0.12
N GLY A 35 14.27 7.48 -0.71
CA GLY A 35 14.40 7.70 -2.15
C GLY A 35 13.24 7.28 -2.99
N MET A 36 12.12 6.92 -2.38
CA MET A 36 10.92 6.51 -3.10
C MET A 36 10.03 7.70 -3.42
N GLU A 37 9.27 7.62 -4.51
CA GLU A 37 8.21 8.58 -4.78
C GLU A 37 6.94 8.07 -4.10
N VAL A 38 6.31 8.94 -3.32
CA VAL A 38 5.12 8.57 -2.56
C VAL A 38 3.96 9.44 -2.96
N ILE A 39 2.85 8.80 -3.30
CA ILE A 39 1.58 9.47 -3.56
C ILE A 39 0.66 9.05 -2.41
N PHE A 40 0.06 10.01 -1.74
CA PHE A 40 -0.88 9.74 -0.67
C PHE A 40 -2.26 10.22 -1.06
N ILE A 41 -3.26 9.34 -0.99
CA ILE A 41 -4.64 9.72 -1.28
C ILE A 41 -5.56 9.27 -0.15
N ARG A 42 -6.66 9.98 -0.04
CA ARG A 42 -7.82 9.55 0.75
C ARG A 42 -8.90 9.15 -0.23
N TYR A 43 -9.41 7.93 -0.13
CA TYR A 43 -10.40 7.44 -1.08
C TYR A 43 -11.78 7.32 -0.42
N ARG A 44 -12.80 7.54 -1.22
CA ARG A 44 -14.19 7.30 -0.81
C ARG A 44 -14.64 5.93 -1.27
N ILE A 45 -14.22 5.53 -2.47
CA ILE A 45 -14.51 4.20 -3.02
C ILE A 45 -13.21 3.59 -3.53
N CYS A 46 -13.16 2.28 -3.52
CA CYS A 46 -11.94 1.55 -3.90
C CYS A 46 -11.50 1.80 -5.35
N ASP A 47 -12.44 2.12 -6.24
CA ASP A 47 -12.11 2.44 -7.63
C ASP A 47 -11.14 3.60 -7.75
N GLU A 48 -11.19 4.54 -6.81
CA GLU A 48 -10.27 5.68 -6.80
C GLU A 48 -8.83 5.24 -6.59
N VAL A 49 -8.64 4.24 -5.74
CA VAL A 49 -7.29 3.69 -5.49
C VAL A 49 -6.76 3.06 -6.77
N VAL A 50 -7.58 2.25 -7.43
CA VAL A 50 -7.19 1.56 -8.66
C VAL A 50 -6.87 2.57 -9.75
N LYS A 51 -7.71 3.59 -9.92
CA LYS A 51 -7.53 4.61 -10.94
C LYS A 51 -6.20 5.35 -10.78
N VAL A 52 -5.91 5.81 -9.57
CA VAL A 52 -4.67 6.55 -9.32
C VAL A 52 -3.46 5.63 -9.51
N ALA A 53 -3.54 4.40 -9.00
CA ALA A 53 -2.43 3.46 -9.14
C ALA A 53 -2.10 3.16 -10.60
N LEU A 54 -3.11 3.03 -11.45
CA LEU A 54 -2.90 2.78 -12.87
C LEU A 54 -2.37 4.02 -13.58
N GLN A 55 -2.93 5.20 -13.28
CA GLN A 55 -2.48 6.45 -13.88
C GLN A 55 -1.03 6.76 -13.55
N GLU A 56 -0.65 6.53 -12.30
CA GLU A 56 0.70 6.87 -11.82
C GLU A 56 1.68 5.72 -11.98
N ASP A 57 1.22 4.58 -12.47
CA ASP A 57 2.05 3.39 -12.70
C ASP A 57 2.87 3.03 -11.46
N VAL A 58 2.20 2.92 -10.32
CA VAL A 58 2.89 2.63 -9.07
C VAL A 58 3.32 1.16 -8.99
N SER A 59 4.41 0.93 -8.29
CA SER A 59 4.93 -0.43 -8.07
C SER A 59 4.28 -1.09 -6.85
N ILE A 60 3.89 -0.28 -5.87
CA ILE A 60 3.34 -0.74 -4.60
C ILE A 60 2.12 0.08 -4.26
N VAL A 61 1.08 -0.61 -3.78
CA VAL A 61 -0.07 0.02 -3.15
C VAL A 61 -0.08 -0.38 -1.68
N GLY A 62 -0.04 0.62 -0.80
CA GLY A 62 -0.17 0.41 0.63
C GLY A 62 -1.50 0.96 1.09
N MET A 63 -2.30 0.15 1.76
CA MET A 63 -3.60 0.58 2.28
C MET A 63 -3.54 0.57 3.80
N SER A 64 -3.97 1.67 4.41
CA SER A 64 -3.93 1.85 5.86
C SER A 64 -5.34 1.82 6.42
N PHE A 65 -5.53 1.05 7.48
CA PHE A 65 -6.82 0.86 8.11
C PHE A 65 -6.77 1.06 9.62
N TYR A 66 -7.83 1.65 10.13
CA TYR A 66 -8.03 1.77 11.55
C TYR A 66 -9.49 1.39 11.83
N GLY A 67 -9.74 0.09 11.96
CA GLY A 67 -11.09 -0.42 12.16
C GLY A 67 -11.42 -1.49 11.14
N SER A 68 -12.70 -1.74 10.92
CA SER A 68 -13.17 -2.82 10.06
C SER A 68 -13.19 -2.42 8.58
N GLY A 69 -13.49 -3.39 7.72
CA GLY A 69 -13.67 -3.15 6.29
C GLY A 69 -12.46 -3.46 5.43
N TYR A 70 -11.30 -3.74 6.04
CA TYR A 70 -10.06 -3.93 5.27
C TYR A 70 -10.08 -5.16 4.37
N LEU A 71 -10.73 -6.24 4.78
CA LEU A 71 -10.78 -7.44 3.93
C LEU A 71 -11.53 -7.16 2.64
N HIS A 72 -12.65 -6.44 2.74
CA HIS A 72 -13.45 -6.08 1.58
C HIS A 72 -12.66 -5.15 0.65
N ASP A 73 -12.10 -4.09 1.20
CA ASP A 73 -11.41 -3.08 0.41
C ASP A 73 -10.16 -3.64 -0.28
N VAL A 74 -9.36 -4.41 0.47
CA VAL A 74 -8.14 -5.01 -0.10
C VAL A 74 -8.52 -5.98 -1.21
N SER A 75 -9.52 -6.82 -0.99
CA SER A 75 -9.97 -7.77 -2.01
C SER A 75 -10.45 -7.05 -3.27
N ALA A 76 -11.23 -6.00 -3.11
CA ALA A 76 -11.77 -5.24 -4.24
C ALA A 76 -10.64 -4.62 -5.08
N VAL A 77 -9.65 -4.03 -4.44
CA VAL A 77 -8.54 -3.40 -5.14
C VAL A 77 -7.68 -4.44 -5.86
N ILE A 78 -7.34 -5.53 -5.18
CA ILE A 78 -6.51 -6.58 -5.78
C ILE A 78 -7.21 -7.22 -6.98
N GLN A 79 -8.51 -7.50 -6.87
CA GLN A 79 -9.25 -8.09 -7.98
C GLN A 79 -9.31 -7.15 -9.18
N ALA A 80 -9.45 -5.84 -8.95
CA ALA A 80 -9.46 -4.87 -10.03
C ALA A 80 -8.12 -4.82 -10.75
N PHE A 81 -7.01 -4.95 -10.03
CA PHE A 81 -5.70 -5.02 -10.65
C PHE A 81 -5.54 -6.27 -11.51
N LYS A 82 -6.03 -7.40 -11.04
CA LYS A 82 -6.00 -8.64 -11.82
C LYS A 82 -6.78 -8.49 -13.13
N LYS A 83 -7.93 -7.82 -13.07
CA LYS A 83 -8.74 -7.56 -14.26
C LYS A 83 -8.00 -6.72 -15.29
N ASN A 84 -7.15 -5.82 -14.84
CA ASN A 84 -6.41 -4.92 -15.71
C ASN A 84 -5.03 -5.46 -16.09
N ASN A 85 -4.72 -6.69 -15.72
CA ASN A 85 -3.44 -7.34 -15.98
C ASN A 85 -2.26 -6.53 -15.47
N LYS A 86 -2.46 -5.84 -14.35
CA LYS A 86 -1.42 -5.00 -13.75
C LYS A 86 -0.76 -5.74 -12.61
N GLU A 87 0.55 -5.90 -12.68
CA GLU A 87 1.33 -6.43 -11.57
C GLU A 87 1.70 -5.31 -10.63
N THR A 88 1.25 -5.43 -9.40
CA THR A 88 1.50 -4.42 -8.38
C THR A 88 1.61 -5.15 -7.04
N GLY A 89 2.56 -4.76 -6.22
CA GLY A 89 2.68 -5.30 -4.88
C GLY A 89 1.70 -4.60 -3.94
N PHE A 90 1.20 -5.35 -2.96
CA PHE A 90 0.25 -4.81 -1.99
C PHE A 90 0.78 -4.99 -0.59
N ILE A 91 0.73 -3.93 0.20
CA ILE A 91 1.00 -3.98 1.63
C ILE A 91 -0.18 -3.37 2.37
N VAL A 92 -0.38 -3.80 3.60
CA VAL A 92 -1.50 -3.36 4.42
C VAL A 92 -0.95 -2.95 5.78
N GLY A 93 -1.44 -1.85 6.31
CA GLY A 93 -1.03 -1.37 7.62
C GLY A 93 -2.21 -0.99 8.47
N GLY A 94 -1.96 -0.83 9.77
CA GLY A 94 -2.96 -0.40 10.72
C GLY A 94 -3.33 -1.49 11.70
N THR A 95 -4.51 -1.36 12.29
CA THR A 95 -4.97 -2.30 13.31
C THR A 95 -5.59 -3.52 12.64
N ILE A 96 -4.78 -4.55 12.42
CA ILE A 96 -5.18 -5.77 11.72
C ILE A 96 -5.04 -6.96 12.67
N PRO A 97 -6.14 -7.60 13.08
CA PRO A 97 -6.04 -8.79 13.93
C PRO A 97 -5.28 -9.93 13.27
N LYS A 98 -4.46 -10.60 14.04
CA LYS A 98 -3.64 -11.71 13.51
C LYS A 98 -4.46 -12.81 12.84
N GLY A 99 -5.70 -13.01 13.29
CA GLY A 99 -6.57 -14.02 12.70
C GLY A 99 -6.87 -13.81 11.23
N ASP A 100 -6.73 -12.57 10.75
CA ASP A 100 -7.01 -12.23 9.35
C ASP A 100 -5.76 -12.15 8.48
N TRP A 101 -4.58 -12.27 9.07
CA TRP A 101 -3.33 -12.16 8.30
C TRP A 101 -3.22 -13.22 7.21
N GLY A 102 -3.61 -14.46 7.53
CA GLY A 102 -3.59 -15.52 6.55
C GLY A 102 -4.47 -15.25 5.34
N LYS A 103 -5.66 -14.71 5.58
CA LYS A 103 -6.58 -14.35 4.50
C LYS A 103 -6.00 -13.27 3.61
N LEU A 104 -5.39 -12.25 4.20
CA LEU A 104 -4.76 -11.17 3.43
C LEU A 104 -3.61 -11.70 2.59
N LYS A 105 -2.78 -12.56 3.16
CA LYS A 105 -1.66 -13.14 2.41
C LYS A 105 -2.14 -14.01 1.28
N GLU A 106 -3.23 -14.75 1.47
CA GLU A 106 -3.82 -15.56 0.40
C GLU A 106 -4.34 -14.69 -0.73
N MET A 107 -4.80 -13.48 -0.45
CA MET A 107 -5.23 -12.53 -1.47
C MET A 107 -4.06 -11.96 -2.27
N GLY A 108 -2.85 -12.07 -1.75
CA GLY A 108 -1.65 -11.54 -2.42
C GLY A 108 -0.97 -10.40 -1.69
N VAL A 109 -1.37 -10.09 -0.46
CA VAL A 109 -0.72 -9.05 0.33
C VAL A 109 0.68 -9.51 0.72
N ARG A 110 1.68 -8.69 0.41
CA ARG A 110 3.09 -9.02 0.62
C ARG A 110 3.57 -8.73 2.04
N GLY A 111 2.97 -7.76 2.70
CA GLY A 111 3.37 -7.40 4.04
C GLY A 111 2.23 -6.80 4.82
N ILE A 112 2.20 -7.07 6.12
CA ILE A 112 1.21 -6.54 7.04
C ILE A 112 1.96 -5.86 8.16
N PHE A 113 1.71 -4.57 8.36
CA PHE A 113 2.45 -3.75 9.32
C PHE A 113 1.49 -3.14 10.33
N VAL A 114 1.51 -3.68 11.53
CA VAL A 114 0.64 -3.27 12.63
C VAL A 114 1.38 -2.29 13.54
N PRO A 115 0.70 -1.63 14.48
CA PRO A 115 1.38 -0.76 15.43
C PRO A 115 2.51 -1.50 16.12
N GLY A 116 3.67 -0.87 16.18
CA GLY A 116 4.89 -1.48 16.70
C GLY A 116 5.81 -2.06 15.63
N SER A 117 5.34 -2.19 14.38
CA SER A 117 6.21 -2.57 13.28
C SER A 117 7.25 -1.49 13.02
N LEU A 118 8.46 -1.90 12.66
CA LEU A 118 9.51 -0.94 12.33
C LEU A 118 9.32 -0.42 10.91
N THR A 119 9.50 0.88 10.71
CA THR A 119 9.38 1.47 9.38
C THR A 119 10.43 0.93 8.42
N GLU A 120 11.62 0.58 8.92
CA GLU A 120 12.65 -0.03 8.07
C GLU A 120 12.22 -1.39 7.54
N ASP A 121 11.33 -2.11 8.24
CA ASP A 121 10.79 -3.37 7.73
C ASP A 121 9.87 -3.13 6.55
N VAL A 122 9.13 -2.02 6.56
CA VAL A 122 8.30 -1.63 5.42
C VAL A 122 9.17 -1.31 4.22
N VAL A 123 10.24 -0.54 4.43
CA VAL A 123 11.18 -0.19 3.37
C VAL A 123 11.79 -1.45 2.76
N THR A 124 12.22 -2.39 3.61
CA THR A 124 12.83 -3.64 3.17
C THR A 124 11.83 -4.48 2.36
N CYS A 125 10.59 -4.56 2.81
CA CYS A 125 9.56 -5.32 2.11
C CYS A 125 9.32 -4.76 0.71
N ILE A 126 9.18 -3.45 0.59
CA ILE A 126 8.96 -2.78 -0.69
C ILE A 126 10.16 -2.98 -1.61
N THR A 127 11.36 -2.75 -1.09
CA THR A 127 12.58 -2.86 -1.86
C THR A 127 12.78 -4.29 -2.38
N SER A 128 12.52 -5.29 -1.54
CA SER A 128 12.63 -6.69 -1.91
C SER A 128 11.66 -7.08 -3.02
N TYR A 129 10.44 -6.55 -2.97
CA TYR A 129 9.45 -6.85 -4.00
C TYR A 129 9.85 -6.24 -5.35
N CYS A 130 10.39 -5.02 -5.34
CA CYS A 130 10.70 -4.28 -6.56
C CYS A 130 12.05 -4.64 -7.18
N ASN A 131 12.88 -5.34 -6.44
CA ASN A 131 14.16 -5.82 -6.93
C ASN A 131 14.03 -7.32 -7.32
#